data_3a0b7dfcc0719268571e607b25ba0022
#
_entry.id   3a0b7dfcc0719268571e607b25ba0022
#
_cell.length_a   1.000
_cell.length_b   1.000
_cell.length_c   1.000
_cell.angle_alpha   90.00
_cell.angle_beta   90.00
_cell.angle_gamma   90.00
#
_symmetry.space_group_name_H-M   'P 1'
#
loop_
_entity.id
_entity.type
_entity.pdbx_description
1 polymer ?
#
loop_
_entity_poly.entity_id
_entity_poly.type
_entity_poly.pdbx_seq_one_letter_code
_entity_poly.pdbx_strand_id
1 'polypeptide(L)'
;MYSETALNIALPQLSLAFGVELNMVQWLVVAYMLVIGLVLPFASLLMKWFTARQITLFALCSFLIGALISGFAGSFEICLVGRCIQGIGTGLVLPLMFAMVLEVIPPHKIGQAMGVAALVIMFAPAIGPTLAGFLIGTLSWRWIFFSFCITLAIAILFAIKFEVNPYELTKPRIDAISVITSCFGFGGIVLGAGMVSLFGFTSAPVLGSFAVGIVCLAAYIKRQLSIKVPVLDLHVFTYQGYRVGVMCLMLNFGITLAAMYVLPQFYQNAMLIAVAAAGVLMLPGGLINAAVSVAAGTLFDRFGARGPVSIGFAYSALASAMLMIATPETPIWYMVACHIIMMIGVPLAMSPCQTHALASIPPQLNSDGSTIMNTLQQVLGAICTAVATCLLAAGQNTYFAAGGTDSALAFTEGSHIGFAFTLIMAVFGFFLAFRINLQKEQSAQKEESVADASVLSSLMQTEVFSVNENANALEALRLFTEKEISGAPVLDNNGNLCGFVSDGDIIGTLAHQDTTFTSFYSYTIDSNEQGFEEKASALIGMKVGTIATKNVLTVDLQDDMRTVCATLAQHHLKKAPVMDKGKMIGIVSRTDITRYTVGLYAKAN
;
A
#
# COMPACT_ATOMS: atom_id res chain seq x y z
N MET A 1 13.02 1.05 -5.16
CA MET A 1 12.88 2.38 -5.79
C MET A 1 14.11 3.27 -5.58
N TYR A 2 14.38 3.87 -4.38
CA TYR A 2 15.61 4.68 -4.17
C TYR A 2 16.90 3.93 -4.58
N SER A 3 17.06 2.66 -4.18
CA SER A 3 18.23 1.83 -4.51
C SER A 3 18.46 1.60 -6.01
N GLU A 4 17.40 1.62 -6.81
CA GLU A 4 17.48 1.46 -8.27
C GLU A 4 18.00 2.74 -8.92
N THR A 5 17.39 3.87 -8.56
CA THR A 5 17.71 5.17 -9.17
C THR A 5 19.07 5.70 -8.71
N ALA A 6 19.42 5.50 -7.44
CA ALA A 6 20.70 5.90 -6.88
C ALA A 6 21.90 5.15 -7.53
N LEU A 7 21.73 3.86 -7.78
CA LEU A 7 22.80 3.04 -8.34
C LEU A 7 23.09 3.41 -9.81
N ASN A 8 22.09 3.78 -10.58
CA ASN A 8 22.29 4.18 -11.99
C ASN A 8 23.29 5.33 -12.15
N ILE A 9 23.34 6.25 -11.16
CA ILE A 9 24.32 7.33 -11.15
C ILE A 9 25.72 6.84 -10.77
N ALA A 10 25.81 5.80 -9.95
CA ALA A 10 27.08 5.24 -9.49
C ALA A 10 27.76 4.32 -10.51
N LEU A 11 27.06 3.85 -11.56
CA LEU A 11 27.59 2.88 -12.51
C LEU A 11 28.97 3.26 -13.10
N PRO A 12 29.23 4.51 -13.56
CA PRO A 12 30.54 4.86 -14.09
C PRO A 12 31.65 4.77 -13.04
N GLN A 13 31.37 5.17 -11.80
CA GLN A 13 32.36 5.08 -10.70
C GLN A 13 32.61 3.65 -10.25
N LEU A 14 31.57 2.80 -10.24
CA LEU A 14 31.69 1.39 -9.94
C LEU A 14 32.52 0.66 -11.02
N SER A 15 32.35 1.03 -12.29
CA SER A 15 33.18 0.56 -13.40
C SER A 15 34.67 0.85 -13.15
N LEU A 16 34.99 2.09 -12.79
CA LEU A 16 36.35 2.48 -12.45
C LEU A 16 36.87 1.77 -11.17
N ALA A 17 36.02 1.69 -10.13
CA ALA A 17 36.42 1.13 -8.83
C ALA A 17 36.69 -0.39 -8.89
N PHE A 18 35.96 -1.13 -9.70
CA PHE A 18 36.15 -2.58 -9.87
C PHE A 18 37.02 -2.95 -11.07
N GLY A 19 37.40 -1.98 -11.92
CA GLY A 19 38.19 -2.23 -13.12
C GLY A 19 37.49 -3.08 -14.18
N VAL A 20 36.15 -2.99 -14.25
CA VAL A 20 35.32 -3.75 -15.19
C VAL A 20 34.59 -2.82 -16.17
N GLU A 21 34.24 -3.34 -17.34
CA GLU A 21 33.48 -2.57 -18.35
C GLU A 21 32.12 -2.10 -17.84
N LEU A 22 31.64 -0.96 -18.34
CA LEU A 22 30.35 -0.39 -17.96
C LEU A 22 29.17 -1.37 -18.19
N ASN A 23 29.23 -2.15 -19.27
CA ASN A 23 28.26 -3.20 -19.57
C ASN A 23 28.19 -4.26 -18.47
N MET A 24 29.36 -4.62 -17.90
CA MET A 24 29.43 -5.58 -16.80
C MET A 24 28.77 -5.01 -15.52
N VAL A 25 29.04 -3.73 -15.20
CA VAL A 25 28.48 -3.08 -14.00
C VAL A 25 26.96 -2.92 -14.08
N GLN A 26 26.38 -2.80 -15.26
CA GLN A 26 24.92 -2.77 -15.45
C GLN A 26 24.22 -4.02 -14.91
N TRP A 27 24.92 -5.16 -14.84
CA TRP A 27 24.38 -6.37 -14.20
C TRP A 27 24.02 -6.18 -12.72
N LEU A 28 24.60 -5.21 -12.02
CA LEU A 28 24.19 -4.87 -10.65
C LEU A 28 22.75 -4.38 -10.58
N VAL A 29 22.24 -3.75 -11.64
CA VAL A 29 20.85 -3.30 -11.76
C VAL A 29 19.96 -4.43 -12.29
N VAL A 30 20.39 -5.07 -13.36
CA VAL A 30 19.62 -6.14 -14.04
C VAL A 30 19.41 -7.35 -13.12
N ALA A 31 20.44 -7.82 -12.43
CA ALA A 31 20.33 -8.94 -11.50
C ALA A 31 19.45 -8.63 -10.28
N TYR A 32 19.51 -7.40 -9.77
CA TYR A 32 18.62 -6.95 -8.70
C TYR A 32 17.15 -6.97 -9.15
N MET A 33 16.84 -6.41 -10.32
CA MET A 33 15.49 -6.43 -10.89
C MET A 33 15.01 -7.85 -11.19
N LEU A 34 15.91 -8.71 -11.68
CA LEU A 34 15.62 -10.12 -11.91
C LEU A 34 15.20 -10.83 -10.63
N VAL A 35 15.94 -10.65 -9.54
CA VAL A 35 15.63 -11.28 -8.25
C VAL A 35 14.30 -10.75 -7.71
N ILE A 36 14.01 -9.46 -7.84
CA ILE A 36 12.69 -8.90 -7.48
C ILE A 36 11.59 -9.63 -8.29
N GLY A 37 11.74 -9.71 -9.61
CA GLY A 37 10.79 -10.39 -10.48
C GLY A 37 10.59 -11.87 -10.17
N LEU A 38 11.63 -12.54 -9.68
CA LEU A 38 11.57 -13.94 -9.24
C LEU A 38 10.85 -14.11 -7.89
N VAL A 39 11.03 -13.18 -6.95
CA VAL A 39 10.51 -13.28 -5.57
C VAL A 39 9.06 -12.80 -5.47
N LEU A 40 8.70 -11.75 -6.21
CA LEU A 40 7.38 -11.12 -6.17
C LEU A 40 6.20 -12.10 -6.27
N PRO A 41 6.16 -13.05 -7.23
CA PRO A 41 5.03 -13.98 -7.37
C PRO A 41 4.82 -14.87 -6.14
N PHE A 42 5.84 -15.03 -5.30
CA PHE A 42 5.76 -15.86 -4.09
C PHE A 42 5.32 -15.08 -2.84
N ALA A 43 5.21 -13.76 -2.91
CA ALA A 43 4.85 -12.95 -1.76
C ALA A 43 3.50 -13.36 -1.14
N SER A 44 2.47 -13.63 -1.97
CA SER A 44 1.18 -14.13 -1.50
C SER A 44 1.30 -15.49 -0.81
N LEU A 45 2.06 -16.43 -1.39
CA LEU A 45 2.30 -17.74 -0.78
C LEU A 45 2.99 -17.60 0.57
N LEU A 46 3.99 -16.74 0.66
CA LEU A 46 4.72 -16.49 1.91
C LEU A 46 3.83 -15.85 2.97
N MET A 47 2.92 -14.94 2.60
CA MET A 47 1.91 -14.39 3.51
C MET A 47 0.93 -15.45 4.04
N LYS A 48 0.66 -16.52 3.30
CA LYS A 48 -0.15 -17.67 3.76
C LYS A 48 0.63 -18.59 4.73
N TRP A 49 1.96 -18.55 4.72
CA TRP A 49 2.84 -19.43 5.52
C TRP A 49 3.43 -18.75 6.76
N PHE A 50 3.74 -17.48 6.67
CA PHE A 50 4.46 -16.72 7.69
C PHE A 50 3.65 -15.50 8.12
N THR A 51 3.87 -15.05 9.36
CA THR A 51 3.25 -13.83 9.86
C THR A 51 3.82 -12.59 9.17
N ALA A 52 3.06 -11.51 9.11
CA ALA A 52 3.50 -10.24 8.56
C ALA A 52 4.85 -9.82 9.16
N ARG A 53 4.98 -9.86 10.49
CA ARG A 53 6.21 -9.54 11.21
C ARG A 53 7.42 -10.40 10.78
N GLN A 54 7.21 -11.70 10.55
CA GLN A 54 8.30 -12.57 10.10
C GLN A 54 8.76 -12.21 8.69
N ILE A 55 7.82 -11.94 7.78
CA ILE A 55 8.14 -11.55 6.39
C ILE A 55 8.82 -10.18 6.36
N THR A 56 8.29 -9.18 7.10
CA THR A 56 8.91 -7.84 7.18
C THR A 56 10.33 -7.92 7.73
N LEU A 57 10.53 -8.60 8.85
CA LEU A 57 11.88 -8.75 9.42
C LEU A 57 12.84 -9.47 8.48
N PHE A 58 12.39 -10.56 7.84
CA PHE A 58 13.19 -11.26 6.84
C PHE A 58 13.56 -10.35 5.65
N ALA A 59 12.61 -9.59 5.13
CA ALA A 59 12.81 -8.68 4.00
C ALA A 59 13.77 -7.54 4.35
N LEU A 60 13.57 -6.88 5.50
CA LEU A 60 14.43 -5.79 5.95
C LEU A 60 15.84 -6.27 6.29
N CYS A 61 15.97 -7.41 6.97
CA CYS A 61 17.27 -8.01 7.28
C CYS A 61 18.01 -8.46 6.02
N SER A 62 17.31 -9.08 5.05
CA SER A 62 17.91 -9.45 3.76
C SER A 62 18.44 -8.22 3.03
N PHE A 63 17.64 -7.14 2.98
CA PHE A 63 18.09 -5.90 2.34
C PHE A 63 19.29 -5.29 3.07
N LEU A 64 19.28 -5.27 4.41
CA LEU A 64 20.38 -4.75 5.24
C LEU A 64 21.67 -5.55 5.02
N ILE A 65 21.59 -6.88 5.08
CA ILE A 65 22.74 -7.76 4.84
C ILE A 65 23.30 -7.54 3.42
N GLY A 66 22.42 -7.50 2.41
CA GLY A 66 22.84 -7.23 1.05
C GLY A 66 23.46 -5.83 0.87
N ALA A 67 22.95 -4.81 1.58
CA ALA A 67 23.53 -3.47 1.58
C ALA A 67 24.94 -3.45 2.21
N LEU A 68 25.13 -4.13 3.33
CA LEU A 68 26.44 -4.26 3.98
C LEU A 68 27.43 -5.00 3.06
N ILE A 69 27.03 -6.14 2.47
CA ILE A 69 27.89 -6.89 1.55
C ILE A 69 28.30 -6.02 0.38
N SER A 70 27.35 -5.29 -0.26
CA SER A 70 27.65 -4.39 -1.37
C SER A 70 28.52 -3.20 -0.96
N GLY A 71 28.29 -2.61 0.22
CA GLY A 71 29.05 -1.47 0.74
C GLY A 71 30.50 -1.83 1.06
N PHE A 72 30.76 -3.03 1.58
CA PHE A 72 32.10 -3.53 1.85
C PHE A 72 32.74 -4.31 0.70
N ALA A 73 32.07 -4.40 -0.46
CA ALA A 73 32.56 -5.17 -1.60
C ALA A 73 33.94 -4.70 -2.08
N GLY A 74 34.85 -5.66 -2.17
CA GLY A 74 36.20 -5.47 -2.76
C GLY A 74 36.26 -5.87 -4.23
N SER A 75 35.25 -6.63 -4.74
CA SER A 75 35.13 -7.02 -6.15
C SER A 75 33.71 -6.85 -6.67
N PHE A 76 33.56 -6.88 -7.97
CA PHE A 76 32.27 -6.81 -8.67
C PHE A 76 31.33 -7.96 -8.25
N GLU A 77 31.84 -9.19 -8.16
CA GLU A 77 31.07 -10.39 -7.83
C GLU A 77 30.46 -10.30 -6.45
N ILE A 78 31.22 -9.80 -5.45
CA ILE A 78 30.73 -9.62 -4.09
C ILE A 78 29.61 -8.58 -4.07
N CYS A 79 29.79 -7.47 -4.80
CA CYS A 79 28.76 -6.45 -4.94
C CYS A 79 27.49 -7.01 -5.60
N LEU A 80 27.62 -7.83 -6.65
CA LEU A 80 26.53 -8.48 -7.34
C LEU A 80 25.75 -9.42 -6.43
N VAL A 81 26.43 -10.24 -5.62
CA VAL A 81 25.77 -11.10 -4.62
C VAL A 81 25.00 -10.27 -3.61
N GLY A 82 25.58 -9.18 -3.10
CA GLY A 82 24.87 -8.26 -2.21
C GLY A 82 23.61 -7.67 -2.84
N ARG A 83 23.67 -7.32 -4.13
CA ARG A 83 22.52 -6.84 -4.90
C ARG A 83 21.42 -7.89 -5.07
N CYS A 84 21.79 -9.12 -5.33
CA CYS A 84 20.81 -10.22 -5.39
C CYS A 84 20.10 -10.42 -4.05
N ILE A 85 20.83 -10.37 -2.93
CA ILE A 85 20.25 -10.47 -1.58
C ILE A 85 19.31 -9.29 -1.27
N GLN A 86 19.66 -8.05 -1.68
CA GLN A 86 18.77 -6.89 -1.57
C GLN A 86 17.48 -7.08 -2.37
N GLY A 87 17.57 -7.68 -3.57
CA GLY A 87 16.42 -7.97 -4.44
C GLY A 87 15.39 -8.86 -3.75
N ILE A 88 15.82 -9.86 -2.96
CA ILE A 88 14.91 -10.73 -2.19
C ILE A 88 14.07 -9.89 -1.21
N GLY A 89 14.71 -9.04 -0.43
CA GLY A 89 14.00 -8.17 0.52
C GLY A 89 13.00 -7.24 -0.18
N THR A 90 13.43 -6.60 -1.26
CA THR A 90 12.59 -5.64 -2.00
C THR A 90 11.35 -6.31 -2.61
N GLY A 91 11.49 -7.53 -3.15
CA GLY A 91 10.37 -8.25 -3.76
C GLY A 91 9.23 -8.58 -2.79
N LEU A 92 9.49 -8.63 -1.49
CA LEU A 92 8.48 -8.98 -0.48
C LEU A 92 7.77 -7.75 0.11
N VAL A 93 8.45 -6.60 0.21
CA VAL A 93 7.94 -5.43 0.95
C VAL A 93 6.67 -4.83 0.33
N LEU A 94 6.65 -4.63 -1.01
CA LEU A 94 5.53 -3.94 -1.66
C LEU A 94 4.21 -4.71 -1.60
N PRO A 95 4.14 -6.01 -1.97
CA PRO A 95 2.91 -6.78 -1.86
C PRO A 95 2.40 -6.88 -0.42
N LEU A 96 3.32 -7.09 0.53
CA LEU A 96 2.98 -7.15 1.95
C LEU A 96 2.40 -5.82 2.44
N MET A 97 3.01 -4.69 2.09
CA MET A 97 2.53 -3.36 2.47
C MET A 97 1.08 -3.13 1.99
N PHE A 98 0.79 -3.43 0.72
CA PHE A 98 -0.56 -3.25 0.19
C PHE A 98 -1.58 -4.19 0.84
N ALA A 99 -1.22 -5.45 1.05
CA ALA A 99 -2.07 -6.40 1.76
C ALA A 99 -2.36 -5.94 3.21
N MET A 100 -1.35 -5.47 3.93
CA MET A 100 -1.48 -4.93 5.28
C MET A 100 -2.39 -3.69 5.34
N VAL A 101 -2.27 -2.78 4.38
CA VAL A 101 -3.13 -1.58 4.31
C VAL A 101 -4.60 -1.99 4.17
N LEU A 102 -4.91 -2.98 3.33
CA LEU A 102 -6.28 -3.45 3.12
C LEU A 102 -6.88 -4.17 4.34
N GLU A 103 -6.05 -4.85 5.13
CA GLU A 103 -6.51 -5.60 6.31
C GLU A 103 -6.64 -4.73 7.57
N VAL A 104 -5.82 -3.68 7.69
CA VAL A 104 -5.72 -2.88 8.94
C VAL A 104 -6.52 -1.58 8.84
N ILE A 105 -6.60 -0.98 7.66
CA ILE A 105 -7.20 0.35 7.49
C ILE A 105 -8.70 0.23 7.22
N PRO A 106 -9.56 1.02 7.91
CA PRO A 106 -10.99 1.02 7.65
C PRO A 106 -11.33 1.37 6.18
N PRO A 107 -12.38 0.76 5.57
CA PRO A 107 -12.71 0.91 4.16
C PRO A 107 -12.80 2.37 3.69
N HIS A 108 -13.39 3.27 4.50
CA HIS A 108 -13.56 4.68 4.16
C HIS A 108 -12.25 5.50 4.17
N LYS A 109 -11.11 4.93 4.57
CA LYS A 109 -9.77 5.58 4.60
C LYS A 109 -8.73 4.84 3.77
N ILE A 110 -9.11 3.78 3.06
CA ILE A 110 -8.18 2.98 2.25
C ILE A 110 -7.52 3.85 1.18
N GLY A 111 -8.28 4.70 0.48
CA GLY A 111 -7.74 5.61 -0.54
C GLY A 111 -6.69 6.57 0.02
N GLN A 112 -6.95 7.17 1.19
CA GLN A 112 -5.97 8.03 1.86
C GLN A 112 -4.69 7.26 2.24
N ALA A 113 -4.84 6.05 2.80
CA ALA A 113 -3.69 5.20 3.17
C ALA A 113 -2.87 4.77 1.94
N MET A 114 -3.55 4.38 0.84
CA MET A 114 -2.91 4.07 -0.44
C MET A 114 -2.22 5.29 -1.04
N GLY A 115 -2.79 6.49 -0.91
CA GLY A 115 -2.17 7.75 -1.32
C GLY A 115 -0.88 8.04 -0.57
N VAL A 116 -0.84 7.80 0.76
CA VAL A 116 0.38 7.93 1.57
C VAL A 116 1.42 6.88 1.16
N ALA A 117 1.01 5.64 0.91
CA ALA A 117 1.90 4.59 0.41
C ALA A 117 2.51 4.98 -0.96
N ALA A 118 1.68 5.47 -1.89
CA ALA A 118 2.14 5.96 -3.19
C ALA A 118 3.09 7.16 -3.06
N LEU A 119 2.84 8.09 -2.12
CA LEU A 119 3.76 9.18 -1.81
C LEU A 119 5.16 8.66 -1.49
N VAL A 120 5.28 7.72 -0.55
CA VAL A 120 6.57 7.15 -0.13
C VAL A 120 7.26 6.44 -1.29
N ILE A 121 6.51 5.66 -2.09
CA ILE A 121 7.03 4.92 -3.25
C ILE A 121 7.58 5.88 -4.31
N MET A 122 6.87 6.98 -4.62
CA MET A 122 7.23 7.90 -5.69
C MET A 122 8.25 8.96 -5.26
N PHE A 123 8.33 9.27 -3.97
CA PHE A 123 9.32 10.21 -3.42
C PHE A 123 10.73 9.65 -3.47
N ALA A 124 10.88 8.35 -3.26
CA ALA A 124 12.17 7.68 -3.23
C ALA A 124 12.96 7.79 -4.56
N PRO A 125 12.39 7.54 -5.75
CA PRO A 125 13.07 7.74 -7.01
C PRO A 125 13.44 9.21 -7.31
N ALA A 126 12.63 10.15 -6.82
CA ALA A 126 12.87 11.58 -7.03
C ALA A 126 14.11 12.09 -6.28
N ILE A 127 14.31 11.63 -5.04
CA ILE A 127 15.49 11.99 -4.23
C ILE A 127 16.71 11.15 -4.59
N GLY A 128 16.52 9.95 -5.10
CA GLY A 128 17.58 8.98 -5.36
C GLY A 128 18.78 9.56 -6.09
N PRO A 129 18.60 10.13 -7.27
CA PRO A 129 19.69 10.73 -8.05
C PRO A 129 20.45 11.83 -7.31
N THR A 130 19.71 12.72 -6.66
CA THR A 130 20.30 13.87 -5.96
C THR A 130 21.13 13.44 -4.76
N LEU A 131 20.59 12.55 -3.93
CA LEU A 131 21.29 12.03 -2.75
C LEU A 131 22.49 11.18 -3.17
N ALA A 132 22.35 10.34 -4.19
CA ALA A 132 23.45 9.55 -4.71
C ALA A 132 24.57 10.45 -5.27
N GLY A 133 24.23 11.46 -6.06
CA GLY A 133 25.18 12.43 -6.59
C GLY A 133 25.95 13.16 -5.47
N PHE A 134 25.25 13.59 -4.41
CA PHE A 134 25.87 14.20 -3.24
C PHE A 134 26.82 13.24 -2.52
N LEU A 135 26.38 12.02 -2.22
CA LEU A 135 27.20 11.01 -1.52
C LEU A 135 28.44 10.61 -2.33
N ILE A 136 28.30 10.48 -3.63
CA ILE A 136 29.41 10.17 -4.53
C ILE A 136 30.41 11.32 -4.59
N GLY A 137 29.91 12.55 -4.70
CA GLY A 137 30.75 13.73 -4.84
C GLY A 137 31.50 14.13 -3.55
N THR A 138 30.94 13.80 -2.37
CA THR A 138 31.52 14.21 -1.08
C THR A 138 32.25 13.07 -0.34
N LEU A 139 31.81 11.83 -0.51
CA LEU A 139 32.32 10.68 0.22
C LEU A 139 32.83 9.60 -0.73
N SER A 140 31.99 8.61 -1.07
CA SER A 140 32.30 7.57 -2.05
C SER A 140 31.00 6.84 -2.45
N TRP A 141 31.06 6.06 -3.54
CA TRP A 141 29.95 5.22 -3.98
C TRP A 141 29.47 4.21 -2.90
N ARG A 142 30.35 3.78 -1.98
CA ARG A 142 30.01 2.86 -0.87
C ARG A 142 28.94 3.44 0.06
N TRP A 143 28.92 4.75 0.24
CA TRP A 143 27.95 5.41 1.10
C TRP A 143 26.54 5.36 0.58
N ILE A 144 26.31 5.09 -0.70
CA ILE A 144 24.98 4.78 -1.22
C ILE A 144 24.41 3.57 -0.49
N PHE A 145 25.19 2.51 -0.31
CA PHE A 145 24.75 1.32 0.40
C PHE A 145 24.63 1.53 1.91
N PHE A 146 25.55 2.24 2.52
CA PHE A 146 25.49 2.52 3.96
C PHE A 146 24.35 3.48 4.33
N SER A 147 23.89 4.34 3.42
CA SER A 147 22.74 5.22 3.66
C SER A 147 21.45 4.45 3.97
N PHE A 148 21.31 3.22 3.45
CA PHE A 148 20.18 2.36 3.79
C PHE A 148 20.25 1.80 5.22
N CYS A 149 21.44 1.57 5.76
CA CYS A 149 21.61 0.84 7.01
C CYS A 149 20.92 1.53 8.20
N ILE A 150 20.99 2.86 8.26
CA ILE A 150 20.37 3.63 9.34
C ILE A 150 18.84 3.54 9.27
N THR A 151 18.27 3.79 8.09
CA THR A 151 16.81 3.71 7.88
C THR A 151 16.27 2.31 8.11
N LEU A 152 17.00 1.29 7.67
CA LEU A 152 16.62 -0.11 7.86
C LEU A 152 16.72 -0.53 9.34
N ALA A 153 17.74 -0.10 10.07
CA ALA A 153 17.86 -0.38 11.49
C ALA A 153 16.66 0.19 12.27
N ILE A 154 16.27 1.44 11.96
CA ILE A 154 15.08 2.05 12.56
C ILE A 154 13.82 1.25 12.18
N ALA A 155 13.63 0.91 10.89
CA ALA A 155 12.48 0.14 10.43
C ALA A 155 12.39 -1.24 11.09
N ILE A 156 13.53 -1.94 11.26
CA ILE A 156 13.60 -3.24 11.96
C ILE A 156 13.16 -3.10 13.44
N LEU A 157 13.62 -2.06 14.13
CA LEU A 157 13.22 -1.80 15.52
C LEU A 157 11.71 -1.55 15.63
N PHE A 158 11.14 -0.78 14.70
CA PHE A 158 9.69 -0.57 14.64
C PHE A 158 8.92 -1.85 14.35
N ALA A 159 9.38 -2.66 13.40
CA ALA A 159 8.74 -3.94 13.06
C ALA A 159 8.77 -4.90 14.26
N ILE A 160 9.91 -4.98 14.99
CA ILE A 160 10.02 -5.81 16.20
C ILE A 160 9.01 -5.38 17.27
N LYS A 161 8.79 -4.08 17.45
CA LYS A 161 8.03 -3.56 18.58
C LYS A 161 6.52 -3.44 18.27
N PHE A 162 6.15 -3.05 17.06
CA PHE A 162 4.79 -2.60 16.76
C PHE A 162 4.04 -3.46 15.75
N GLU A 163 4.74 -4.29 14.95
CA GLU A 163 4.06 -5.06 13.90
C GLU A 163 3.28 -6.24 14.47
N VAL A 164 2.01 -6.31 14.13
CA VAL A 164 1.06 -7.37 14.51
C VAL A 164 0.63 -8.11 13.25
N ASN A 165 0.25 -9.37 13.39
CA ASN A 165 -0.25 -10.15 12.26
C ASN A 165 -1.77 -9.95 12.11
N PRO A 166 -2.26 -9.33 11.02
CA PRO A 166 -3.69 -9.08 10.84
C PRO A 166 -4.44 -10.22 10.15
N TYR A 167 -3.76 -11.24 9.65
CA TYR A 167 -4.35 -12.33 8.86
C TYR A 167 -4.04 -13.72 9.44
N GLU A 168 -4.89 -14.70 9.11
CA GLU A 168 -4.71 -16.10 9.53
C GLU A 168 -3.79 -16.88 8.58
N LEU A 169 -3.01 -17.82 9.16
CA LEU A 169 -2.05 -18.63 8.40
C LEU A 169 -2.72 -19.92 7.93
N THR A 170 -2.85 -20.09 6.63
CA THR A 170 -3.51 -21.26 6.01
C THR A 170 -2.56 -22.39 5.62
N LYS A 171 -1.27 -22.11 5.41
CA LYS A 171 -0.17 -23.04 5.07
C LYS A 171 -0.51 -24.03 3.96
N PRO A 172 -0.88 -23.59 2.75
CA PRO A 172 -1.22 -24.47 1.65
C PRO A 172 -0.02 -25.29 1.18
N ARG A 173 -0.27 -26.44 0.53
CA ARG A 173 0.82 -27.25 -0.07
C ARG A 173 1.46 -26.50 -1.25
N ILE A 174 2.78 -26.51 -1.31
CA ILE A 174 3.54 -25.85 -2.38
C ILE A 174 3.59 -26.75 -3.60
N ASP A 175 3.16 -26.23 -4.74
CA ASP A 175 3.28 -26.90 -6.03
C ASP A 175 4.62 -26.57 -6.71
N ALA A 176 5.57 -27.51 -6.69
CA ALA A 176 6.92 -27.30 -7.23
C ALA A 176 6.94 -26.91 -8.73
N ILE A 177 6.00 -27.45 -9.53
CA ILE A 177 5.94 -27.11 -10.96
C ILE A 177 5.51 -25.65 -11.14
N SER A 178 4.55 -25.17 -10.35
CA SER A 178 4.15 -23.76 -10.33
C SER A 178 5.31 -22.85 -9.95
N VAL A 179 6.12 -23.25 -8.98
CA VAL A 179 7.32 -22.49 -8.57
C VAL A 179 8.32 -22.39 -9.73
N ILE A 180 8.66 -23.51 -10.36
CA ILE A 180 9.62 -23.55 -11.46
C ILE A 180 9.13 -22.73 -12.66
N THR A 181 7.87 -22.94 -13.08
CA THR A 181 7.30 -22.23 -14.23
C THR A 181 7.15 -20.73 -13.98
N SER A 182 6.87 -20.31 -12.73
CA SER A 182 6.87 -18.90 -12.31
C SER A 182 8.26 -18.28 -12.41
N CYS A 183 9.29 -18.93 -11.85
CA CYS A 183 10.67 -18.46 -11.90
C CYS A 183 11.16 -18.24 -13.33
N PHE A 184 11.01 -19.24 -14.19
CA PHE A 184 11.46 -19.12 -15.59
C PHE A 184 10.53 -18.20 -16.40
N GLY A 185 9.23 -18.12 -16.06
CA GLY A 185 8.27 -17.26 -16.72
C GLY A 185 8.54 -15.78 -16.46
N PHE A 186 8.40 -15.34 -15.25
CA PHE A 186 8.64 -13.93 -14.88
C PHE A 186 10.13 -13.56 -14.99
N GLY A 187 11.02 -14.44 -14.53
CA GLY A 187 12.45 -14.23 -14.62
C GLY A 187 12.94 -14.09 -16.05
N GLY A 188 12.46 -14.94 -16.98
CA GLY A 188 12.83 -14.88 -18.39
C GLY A 188 12.41 -13.57 -19.06
N ILE A 189 11.21 -13.07 -18.75
CA ILE A 189 10.74 -11.78 -19.29
C ILE A 189 11.55 -10.61 -18.73
N VAL A 190 11.74 -10.57 -17.40
CA VAL A 190 12.50 -9.47 -16.76
C VAL A 190 13.96 -9.48 -17.18
N LEU A 191 14.57 -10.67 -17.28
CA LEU A 191 15.94 -10.84 -17.76
C LEU A 191 16.05 -10.38 -19.23
N GLY A 192 15.14 -10.83 -20.09
CA GLY A 192 15.11 -10.42 -21.49
C GLY A 192 15.01 -8.91 -21.64
N ALA A 193 14.10 -8.26 -20.92
CA ALA A 193 13.93 -6.82 -20.93
C ALA A 193 15.16 -6.07 -20.39
N GLY A 194 15.77 -6.54 -19.30
CA GLY A 194 16.99 -5.94 -18.75
C GLY A 194 18.20 -6.05 -19.68
N MET A 195 18.28 -7.12 -20.46
CA MET A 195 19.38 -7.36 -21.40
C MET A 195 19.23 -6.59 -22.72
N VAL A 196 18.09 -5.98 -23.02
CA VAL A 196 17.88 -5.20 -24.27
C VAL A 196 18.88 -4.06 -24.40
N SER A 197 19.14 -3.35 -23.31
CA SER A 197 20.11 -2.22 -23.29
C SER A 197 21.56 -2.68 -23.48
N LEU A 198 21.88 -3.94 -23.15
CA LEU A 198 23.23 -4.50 -23.24
C LEU A 198 23.52 -5.10 -24.62
N PHE A 199 22.58 -5.86 -25.17
CA PHE A 199 22.80 -6.71 -26.38
C PHE A 199 21.92 -6.30 -27.55
N GLY A 200 21.00 -5.35 -27.38
CA GLY A 200 20.00 -5.02 -28.40
C GLY A 200 18.86 -6.03 -28.48
N PHE A 201 17.70 -5.57 -28.94
CA PHE A 201 16.44 -6.35 -28.94
C PHE A 201 16.51 -7.62 -29.81
N THR A 202 17.26 -7.56 -30.92
CA THR A 202 17.34 -8.67 -31.90
C THR A 202 18.38 -9.75 -31.55
N SER A 203 19.10 -9.60 -30.45
CA SER A 203 20.13 -10.56 -30.06
C SER A 203 19.53 -11.89 -29.58
N ALA A 204 20.24 -12.99 -29.90
CA ALA A 204 19.80 -14.33 -29.53
C ALA A 204 19.57 -14.53 -28.01
N PRO A 205 20.41 -13.97 -27.09
CA PRO A 205 20.16 -14.07 -25.66
C PRO A 205 18.85 -13.38 -25.23
N VAL A 206 18.52 -12.21 -25.78
CA VAL A 206 17.32 -11.46 -25.47
C VAL A 206 16.07 -12.18 -25.97
N LEU A 207 16.07 -12.59 -27.25
CA LEU A 207 14.96 -13.32 -27.85
C LEU A 207 14.76 -14.68 -27.18
N GLY A 208 15.83 -15.38 -26.84
CA GLY A 208 15.78 -16.64 -26.10
C GLY A 208 15.19 -16.49 -24.70
N SER A 209 15.58 -15.45 -23.97
CA SER A 209 15.03 -15.15 -22.64
C SER A 209 13.54 -14.85 -22.73
N PHE A 210 13.09 -14.03 -23.68
CA PHE A 210 11.66 -13.77 -23.90
C PHE A 210 10.89 -15.02 -24.31
N ALA A 211 11.42 -15.84 -25.21
CA ALA A 211 10.77 -17.08 -25.64
C ALA A 211 10.56 -18.04 -24.46
N VAL A 212 11.61 -18.29 -23.67
CA VAL A 212 11.52 -19.11 -22.44
C VAL A 212 10.52 -18.51 -21.48
N GLY A 213 10.61 -17.19 -21.25
CA GLY A 213 9.70 -16.47 -20.35
C GLY A 213 8.23 -16.62 -20.75
N ILE A 214 7.90 -16.40 -22.02
CA ILE A 214 6.53 -16.50 -22.55
C ILE A 214 5.99 -17.93 -22.45
N VAL A 215 6.77 -18.92 -22.85
CA VAL A 215 6.36 -20.33 -22.80
C VAL A 215 6.13 -20.80 -21.36
N CYS A 216 7.06 -20.48 -20.46
CA CYS A 216 6.92 -20.84 -19.05
C CYS A 216 5.77 -20.09 -18.37
N LEU A 217 5.53 -18.80 -18.71
CA LEU A 217 4.40 -18.03 -18.17
C LEU A 217 3.06 -18.57 -18.66
N ALA A 218 2.96 -18.96 -19.94
CA ALA A 218 1.76 -19.60 -20.47
C ALA A 218 1.47 -20.94 -19.77
N ALA A 219 2.51 -21.75 -19.54
CA ALA A 219 2.40 -22.99 -18.77
C ALA A 219 1.99 -22.72 -17.32
N TYR A 220 2.56 -21.70 -16.67
CA TYR A 220 2.21 -21.25 -15.33
C TYR A 220 0.73 -20.85 -15.23
N ILE A 221 0.26 -19.96 -16.12
CA ILE A 221 -1.14 -19.50 -16.15
C ILE A 221 -2.10 -20.68 -16.30
N LYS A 222 -1.84 -21.55 -17.29
CA LYS A 222 -2.66 -22.75 -17.51
C LYS A 222 -2.73 -23.63 -16.25
N ARG A 223 -1.59 -23.79 -15.57
CA ARG A 223 -1.53 -24.60 -14.35
C ARG A 223 -2.27 -23.94 -13.18
N GLN A 224 -2.08 -22.61 -12.93
CA GLN A 224 -2.79 -21.90 -11.86
C GLN A 224 -4.32 -21.97 -12.01
N LEU A 225 -4.84 -21.94 -13.24
CA LEU A 225 -6.27 -22.10 -13.54
C LEU A 225 -6.78 -23.53 -13.39
N SER A 226 -5.89 -24.53 -13.32
CA SER A 226 -6.26 -25.95 -13.31
C SER A 226 -6.14 -26.61 -11.93
N ILE A 227 -5.36 -26.07 -11.02
CA ILE A 227 -5.12 -26.65 -9.68
C ILE A 227 -6.09 -26.09 -8.64
N LYS A 228 -6.49 -26.92 -7.66
CA LYS A 228 -7.44 -26.52 -6.61
C LYS A 228 -6.89 -25.50 -5.62
N VAL A 229 -5.59 -25.50 -5.38
CA VAL A 229 -4.90 -24.59 -4.46
C VAL A 229 -3.75 -23.92 -5.22
N PRO A 230 -4.01 -22.82 -5.94
CA PRO A 230 -3.00 -22.13 -6.72
C PRO A 230 -2.01 -21.37 -5.83
N VAL A 231 -0.79 -21.14 -6.36
CA VAL A 231 0.20 -20.25 -5.73
C VAL A 231 -0.27 -18.81 -5.79
N LEU A 232 -0.83 -18.40 -6.94
CA LEU A 232 -1.54 -17.14 -7.14
C LEU A 232 -2.92 -17.44 -7.73
N ASP A 233 -3.97 -16.98 -7.09
CA ASP A 233 -5.33 -17.18 -7.58
C ASP A 233 -5.65 -16.17 -8.70
N LEU A 234 -5.59 -16.65 -9.94
CA LEU A 234 -5.87 -15.85 -11.13
C LEU A 234 -7.37 -15.55 -11.33
N HIS A 235 -8.25 -16.12 -10.52
CA HIS A 235 -9.69 -15.78 -10.57
C HIS A 235 -9.95 -14.31 -10.19
N VAL A 236 -9.00 -13.59 -9.61
CA VAL A 236 -9.08 -12.12 -9.45
C VAL A 236 -9.40 -11.42 -10.78
N PHE A 237 -8.96 -11.97 -11.91
CA PHE A 237 -9.26 -11.41 -13.24
C PHE A 237 -10.70 -11.68 -13.72
N THR A 238 -11.51 -12.46 -13.02
CA THR A 238 -12.95 -12.58 -13.32
C THR A 238 -13.70 -11.31 -12.93
N TYR A 239 -13.20 -10.58 -11.94
CA TYR A 239 -13.78 -9.32 -11.48
C TYR A 239 -13.45 -8.18 -12.44
N GLN A 240 -14.49 -7.58 -13.04
CA GLN A 240 -14.33 -6.52 -14.04
C GLN A 240 -13.58 -5.30 -13.49
N GLY A 241 -13.90 -4.87 -12.25
CA GLY A 241 -13.23 -3.74 -11.59
C GLY A 241 -11.73 -3.97 -11.45
N TYR A 242 -11.32 -5.18 -11.03
CA TYR A 242 -9.91 -5.53 -10.94
C TYR A 242 -9.21 -5.48 -12.29
N ARG A 243 -9.81 -6.10 -13.35
CA ARG A 243 -9.22 -6.07 -14.70
C ARG A 243 -9.00 -4.66 -15.21
N VAL A 244 -10.03 -3.83 -15.15
CA VAL A 244 -9.96 -2.45 -15.67
C VAL A 244 -8.99 -1.62 -14.83
N GLY A 245 -9.05 -1.73 -13.49
CA GLY A 245 -8.13 -1.02 -12.60
C GLY A 245 -6.68 -1.39 -12.83
N VAL A 246 -6.37 -2.70 -12.93
CA VAL A 246 -5.01 -3.19 -13.21
C VAL A 246 -4.54 -2.76 -14.61
N MET A 247 -5.38 -2.81 -15.64
CA MET A 247 -4.99 -2.34 -16.98
C MET A 247 -4.66 -0.85 -16.99
N CYS A 248 -5.48 -0.01 -16.36
CA CYS A 248 -5.19 1.42 -16.20
C CYS A 248 -3.89 1.64 -15.43
N LEU A 249 -3.70 0.90 -14.33
CA LEU A 249 -2.48 0.97 -13.52
C LEU A 249 -1.23 0.61 -14.35
N MET A 250 -1.30 -0.45 -15.13
CA MET A 250 -0.19 -0.91 -15.98
C MET A 250 0.19 0.14 -17.03
N LEU A 251 -0.80 0.75 -17.68
CA LEU A 251 -0.55 1.83 -18.65
C LEU A 251 0.11 3.03 -17.96
N ASN A 252 -0.41 3.46 -16.81
CA ASN A 252 0.15 4.59 -16.07
C ASN A 252 1.59 4.31 -15.58
N PHE A 253 1.85 3.10 -15.11
CA PHE A 253 3.19 2.70 -14.67
C PHE A 253 4.18 2.63 -15.84
N GLY A 254 3.73 2.12 -16.99
CA GLY A 254 4.52 2.11 -18.23
C GLY A 254 4.87 3.52 -18.72
N ILE A 255 3.92 4.46 -18.71
CA ILE A 255 4.15 5.88 -19.03
C ILE A 255 5.22 6.45 -18.09
N THR A 256 5.07 6.19 -16.79
CA THR A 256 5.98 6.72 -15.76
C THR A 256 7.40 6.24 -16.00
N LEU A 257 7.62 4.93 -16.18
CA LEU A 257 8.96 4.38 -16.35
C LEU A 257 9.59 4.75 -17.69
N ALA A 258 8.82 4.76 -18.78
CA ALA A 258 9.31 5.22 -20.07
C ALA A 258 9.75 6.69 -20.02
N ALA A 259 8.95 7.55 -19.39
CA ALA A 259 9.28 8.97 -19.24
C ALA A 259 10.48 9.19 -18.30
N MET A 260 10.54 8.47 -17.17
CA MET A 260 11.67 8.52 -16.24
C MET A 260 12.97 7.98 -16.85
N TYR A 261 12.88 7.18 -17.89
CA TYR A 261 14.05 6.75 -18.67
C TYR A 261 14.46 7.79 -19.71
N VAL A 262 13.52 8.27 -20.53
CA VAL A 262 13.83 9.15 -21.68
C VAL A 262 14.19 10.56 -21.25
N LEU A 263 13.45 11.14 -20.29
CA LEU A 263 13.59 12.57 -19.92
C LEU A 263 14.95 12.93 -19.33
N PRO A 264 15.54 12.21 -18.35
CA PRO A 264 16.88 12.51 -17.86
C PRO A 264 17.95 12.36 -18.94
N GLN A 265 17.78 11.41 -19.83
CA GLN A 265 18.71 11.23 -20.94
C GLN A 265 18.59 12.34 -21.98
N PHE A 266 17.37 12.88 -22.20
CA PHE A 266 17.18 14.05 -23.05
C PHE A 266 17.94 15.27 -22.49
N TYR A 267 17.84 15.51 -21.18
CA TYR A 267 18.64 16.57 -20.55
C TYR A 267 20.14 16.39 -20.78
N GLN A 268 20.65 15.18 -20.66
CA GLN A 268 22.08 14.88 -20.74
C GLN A 268 22.61 14.85 -22.18
N ASN A 269 21.90 14.20 -23.11
CA ASN A 269 22.41 13.90 -24.44
C ASN A 269 21.91 14.85 -25.54
N ALA A 270 20.69 15.43 -25.38
CA ALA A 270 20.17 16.41 -26.31
C ALA A 270 20.52 17.85 -25.86
N MET A 271 20.24 18.19 -24.60
CA MET A 271 20.49 19.53 -24.06
C MET A 271 21.88 19.70 -23.46
N LEU A 272 22.71 18.66 -23.42
CA LEU A 272 24.09 18.64 -22.91
C LEU A 272 24.20 19.12 -21.45
N ILE A 273 23.17 18.93 -20.63
CA ILE A 273 23.15 19.33 -19.22
C ILE A 273 23.90 18.27 -18.39
N ALA A 274 24.74 18.76 -17.47
CA ALA A 274 25.47 17.87 -16.55
C ALA A 274 24.53 16.94 -15.75
N VAL A 275 24.95 15.69 -15.51
CA VAL A 275 24.15 14.64 -14.85
C VAL A 275 23.55 15.10 -13.52
N ALA A 276 24.35 15.78 -12.68
CA ALA A 276 23.89 16.30 -11.39
C ALA A 276 22.79 17.37 -11.55
N ALA A 277 22.94 18.27 -12.54
CA ALA A 277 21.94 19.30 -12.82
C ALA A 277 20.65 18.69 -13.39
N ALA A 278 20.75 17.69 -14.29
CA ALA A 278 19.59 16.94 -14.79
C ALA A 278 18.78 16.30 -13.64
N GLY A 279 19.46 15.74 -12.63
CA GLY A 279 18.82 15.21 -11.43
C GLY A 279 18.08 16.30 -10.62
N VAL A 280 18.68 17.48 -10.46
CA VAL A 280 18.06 18.63 -9.76
C VAL A 280 16.81 19.13 -10.50
N LEU A 281 16.83 19.15 -11.84
CA LEU A 281 15.70 19.57 -12.66
C LEU A 281 14.48 18.64 -12.53
N MET A 282 14.68 17.40 -12.11
CA MET A 282 13.59 16.45 -11.86
C MET A 282 12.98 16.58 -10.46
N LEU A 283 13.65 17.22 -9.50
CA LEU A 283 13.18 17.35 -8.12
C LEU A 283 11.80 18.04 -8.00
N PRO A 284 11.52 19.17 -8.68
CA PRO A 284 10.22 19.84 -8.55
C PRO A 284 9.06 18.94 -8.92
N GLY A 285 9.19 18.16 -10.00
CA GLY A 285 8.19 17.18 -10.41
C GLY A 285 8.01 16.07 -9.37
N GLY A 286 9.09 15.54 -8.81
CA GLY A 286 9.05 14.53 -7.75
C GLY A 286 8.35 15.00 -6.48
N LEU A 287 8.62 16.25 -6.04
CA LEU A 287 7.95 16.85 -4.87
C LEU A 287 6.45 17.04 -5.11
N ILE A 288 6.07 17.50 -6.30
CA ILE A 288 4.66 17.66 -6.70
C ILE A 288 3.97 16.30 -6.78
N ASN A 289 4.62 15.30 -7.35
CA ASN A 289 4.10 13.92 -7.38
C ASN A 289 3.77 13.43 -5.95
N ALA A 290 4.69 13.62 -5.01
CA ALA A 290 4.49 13.26 -3.62
C ALA A 290 3.27 13.97 -2.99
N ALA A 291 3.14 15.29 -3.19
CA ALA A 291 2.01 16.06 -2.68
C ALA A 291 0.68 15.63 -3.30
N VAL A 292 0.64 15.45 -4.62
CA VAL A 292 -0.57 15.03 -5.36
C VAL A 292 -0.96 13.60 -5.04
N SER A 293 -0.02 12.71 -4.68
CA SER A 293 -0.33 11.32 -4.28
C SER A 293 -1.29 11.25 -3.10
N VAL A 294 -1.10 12.09 -2.08
CA VAL A 294 -2.01 12.17 -0.92
C VAL A 294 -3.37 12.71 -1.33
N ALA A 295 -3.38 13.77 -2.17
CA ALA A 295 -4.62 14.33 -2.70
C ALA A 295 -5.39 13.33 -3.57
N ALA A 296 -4.70 12.52 -4.37
CA ALA A 296 -5.31 11.49 -5.22
C ALA A 296 -6.07 10.43 -4.40
N GLY A 297 -5.50 10.00 -3.25
CA GLY A 297 -6.18 9.08 -2.34
C GLY A 297 -7.47 9.69 -1.76
N THR A 298 -7.41 10.94 -1.30
CA THR A 298 -8.61 11.62 -0.77
C THR A 298 -9.65 11.93 -1.85
N LEU A 299 -9.22 12.19 -3.10
CA LEU A 299 -10.14 12.33 -4.23
C LEU A 299 -10.84 11.01 -4.56
N PHE A 300 -10.12 9.89 -4.47
CA PHE A 300 -10.72 8.57 -4.63
C PHE A 300 -11.83 8.33 -3.60
N ASP A 301 -11.56 8.59 -2.31
CA ASP A 301 -12.53 8.37 -1.24
C ASP A 301 -13.80 9.23 -1.40
N ARG A 302 -13.70 10.41 -2.05
CA ARG A 302 -14.83 11.33 -2.27
C ARG A 302 -15.57 11.12 -3.58
N PHE A 303 -14.87 10.82 -4.66
CA PHE A 303 -15.40 10.86 -6.03
C PHE A 303 -15.27 9.51 -6.77
N GLY A 304 -14.72 8.48 -6.10
CA GLY A 304 -14.40 7.21 -6.74
C GLY A 304 -13.19 7.30 -7.69
N ALA A 305 -12.91 6.20 -8.41
CA ALA A 305 -11.71 6.10 -9.25
C ALA A 305 -11.82 6.85 -10.59
N ARG A 306 -12.99 6.82 -11.24
CA ARG A 306 -13.16 7.26 -12.64
C ARG A 306 -12.67 8.69 -12.89
N GLY A 307 -13.08 9.65 -12.06
CA GLY A 307 -12.73 11.06 -12.22
C GLY A 307 -11.22 11.30 -12.14
N PRO A 308 -10.58 10.99 -10.99
CA PRO A 308 -9.15 11.15 -10.81
C PRO A 308 -8.31 10.43 -11.87
N VAL A 309 -8.65 9.18 -12.24
CA VAL A 309 -7.93 8.40 -13.25
C VAL A 309 -8.00 9.06 -14.63
N SER A 310 -9.19 9.50 -15.06
CA SER A 310 -9.35 10.18 -16.35
C SER A 310 -8.55 11.49 -16.40
N ILE A 311 -8.60 12.30 -15.35
CA ILE A 311 -7.84 13.54 -15.23
C ILE A 311 -6.33 13.23 -15.23
N GLY A 312 -5.89 12.19 -14.50
CA GLY A 312 -4.50 11.76 -14.47
C GLY A 312 -3.94 11.41 -15.85
N PHE A 313 -4.68 10.62 -16.63
CA PHE A 313 -4.28 10.30 -18.01
C PHE A 313 -4.31 11.51 -18.94
N ALA A 314 -5.26 12.43 -18.76
CA ALA A 314 -5.31 13.69 -19.53
C ALA A 314 -4.06 14.55 -19.30
N TYR A 315 -3.62 14.71 -18.03
CA TYR A 315 -2.38 15.40 -17.70
C TYR A 315 -1.14 14.69 -18.27
N SER A 316 -1.10 13.36 -18.20
CA SER A 316 0.00 12.57 -18.79
C SER A 316 0.05 12.71 -20.31
N ALA A 317 -1.10 12.72 -20.98
CA ALA A 317 -1.19 12.93 -22.43
C ALA A 317 -0.75 14.34 -22.82
N LEU A 318 -1.20 15.36 -22.09
CA LEU A 318 -0.78 16.76 -22.31
C LEU A 318 0.74 16.90 -22.16
N ALA A 319 1.31 16.39 -21.09
CA ALA A 319 2.76 16.46 -20.85
C ALA A 319 3.56 15.72 -21.94
N SER A 320 3.11 14.53 -22.35
CA SER A 320 3.74 13.77 -23.42
C SER A 320 3.69 14.53 -24.76
N ALA A 321 2.55 15.14 -25.10
CA ALA A 321 2.40 15.96 -26.31
C ALA A 321 3.32 17.20 -26.27
N MET A 322 3.43 17.86 -25.11
CA MET A 322 4.36 19.00 -24.94
C MET A 322 5.82 18.57 -25.09
N LEU A 323 6.21 17.41 -24.58
CA LEU A 323 7.57 16.88 -24.69
C LEU A 323 7.94 16.48 -26.13
N MET A 324 6.95 16.09 -26.97
CA MET A 324 7.19 15.75 -28.37
C MET A 324 7.63 16.95 -29.24
N ILE A 325 7.42 18.17 -28.79
CA ILE A 325 7.88 19.38 -29.52
C ILE A 325 9.16 19.99 -28.93
N ALA A 326 9.75 19.35 -27.92
CA ALA A 326 10.96 19.81 -27.28
C ALA A 326 12.17 19.65 -28.19
N THR A 327 13.05 20.66 -28.24
CA THR A 327 14.29 20.69 -28.99
C THR A 327 15.48 20.89 -28.04
N PRO A 328 16.72 20.70 -28.47
CA PRO A 328 17.91 21.02 -27.66
C PRO A 328 17.95 22.47 -27.15
N GLU A 329 17.34 23.41 -27.89
CA GLU A 329 17.28 24.83 -27.55
C GLU A 329 16.06 25.20 -26.67
N THR A 330 15.19 24.25 -26.37
CA THR A 330 13.99 24.46 -25.53
C THR A 330 14.38 25.00 -24.15
N PRO A 331 13.75 26.09 -23.66
CA PRO A 331 14.08 26.64 -22.36
C PRO A 331 13.89 25.62 -21.23
N ILE A 332 14.81 25.58 -20.27
CA ILE A 332 14.80 24.64 -19.14
C ILE A 332 13.48 24.70 -18.35
N TRP A 333 12.93 25.91 -18.14
CA TRP A 333 11.67 26.08 -17.42
C TRP A 333 10.50 25.34 -18.10
N TYR A 334 10.49 25.29 -19.44
CA TYR A 334 9.46 24.56 -20.19
C TYR A 334 9.57 23.06 -19.93
N MET A 335 10.77 22.51 -19.98
CA MET A 335 11.01 21.09 -19.71
C MET A 335 10.62 20.70 -18.28
N VAL A 336 10.95 21.55 -17.29
CA VAL A 336 10.53 21.37 -15.90
C VAL A 336 9.00 21.45 -15.76
N ALA A 337 8.35 22.38 -16.47
CA ALA A 337 6.88 22.48 -16.48
C ALA A 337 6.23 21.24 -17.06
N CYS A 338 6.73 20.71 -18.18
CA CYS A 338 6.26 19.45 -18.77
C CYS A 338 6.38 18.28 -17.78
N HIS A 339 7.53 18.18 -17.10
CA HIS A 339 7.74 17.15 -16.07
C HIS A 339 6.76 17.31 -14.89
N ILE A 340 6.54 18.54 -14.42
CA ILE A 340 5.57 18.83 -13.35
C ILE A 340 4.16 18.40 -13.76
N ILE A 341 3.72 18.75 -14.97
CA ILE A 341 2.40 18.36 -15.50
C ILE A 341 2.25 16.85 -15.53
N MET A 342 3.27 16.13 -15.99
CA MET A 342 3.29 14.66 -15.98
C MET A 342 3.21 14.10 -14.56
N MET A 343 3.97 14.69 -13.63
CA MET A 343 4.04 14.26 -12.23
C MET A 343 2.79 14.63 -11.41
N ILE A 344 1.90 15.48 -11.91
CA ILE A 344 0.53 15.65 -11.42
C ILE A 344 -0.36 14.48 -11.92
N GLY A 345 -0.24 14.14 -13.20
CA GLY A 345 -1.06 13.11 -13.83
C GLY A 345 -0.82 11.71 -13.28
N VAL A 346 0.45 11.35 -13.06
CA VAL A 346 0.84 10.00 -12.60
C VAL A 346 0.15 9.57 -11.31
N PRO A 347 0.23 10.30 -10.18
CA PRO A 347 -0.38 9.84 -8.93
C PRO A 347 -1.91 9.92 -8.96
N LEU A 348 -2.51 10.86 -9.71
CA LEU A 348 -3.96 10.94 -9.90
C LEU A 348 -4.54 9.69 -10.58
N ALA A 349 -3.76 9.00 -11.40
CA ALA A 349 -4.17 7.73 -11.98
C ALA A 349 -3.71 6.53 -11.14
N MET A 350 -2.48 6.54 -10.61
CA MET A 350 -1.86 5.39 -9.96
C MET A 350 -2.60 4.94 -8.70
N SER A 351 -2.71 5.81 -7.70
CA SER A 351 -3.32 5.47 -6.40
C SER A 351 -4.79 5.06 -6.53
N PRO A 352 -5.66 5.81 -7.26
CA PRO A 352 -7.05 5.40 -7.47
C PRO A 352 -7.21 4.09 -8.25
N CYS A 353 -6.34 3.81 -9.24
CA CYS A 353 -6.39 2.53 -9.96
C CYS A 353 -6.04 1.35 -9.06
N GLN A 354 -4.99 1.48 -8.21
CA GLN A 354 -4.62 0.45 -7.25
C GLN A 354 -5.74 0.18 -6.25
N THR A 355 -6.29 1.24 -5.65
CA THR A 355 -7.36 1.13 -4.68
C THR A 355 -8.62 0.51 -5.30
N HIS A 356 -9.03 0.99 -6.48
CA HIS A 356 -10.17 0.44 -7.21
C HIS A 356 -10.01 -1.04 -7.55
N ALA A 357 -8.85 -1.42 -8.07
CA ALA A 357 -8.58 -2.82 -8.42
C ALA A 357 -8.72 -3.74 -7.20
N LEU A 358 -8.09 -3.38 -6.09
CA LEU A 358 -8.08 -4.21 -4.89
C LEU A 358 -9.42 -4.18 -4.15
N ALA A 359 -10.12 -3.04 -4.12
CA ALA A 359 -11.47 -2.95 -3.54
C ALA A 359 -12.55 -3.70 -4.36
N SER A 360 -12.24 -4.07 -5.61
CA SER A 360 -13.17 -4.78 -6.48
C SER A 360 -13.15 -6.31 -6.33
N ILE A 361 -12.29 -6.85 -5.47
CA ILE A 361 -12.14 -8.30 -5.24
C ILE A 361 -12.51 -8.63 -3.78
N PRO A 362 -12.91 -9.89 -3.50
CA PRO A 362 -13.17 -10.33 -2.14
C PRO A 362 -11.92 -10.24 -1.24
N PRO A 363 -12.06 -9.96 0.08
CA PRO A 363 -10.93 -9.84 1.00
C PRO A 363 -9.98 -11.04 1.00
N GLN A 364 -10.50 -12.25 0.81
CA GLN A 364 -9.72 -13.48 0.75
C GLN A 364 -8.69 -13.50 -0.40
N LEU A 365 -8.94 -12.72 -1.46
CA LEU A 365 -8.09 -12.60 -2.64
C LEU A 365 -7.15 -11.38 -2.59
N ASN A 366 -7.20 -10.55 -1.54
CA ASN A 366 -6.41 -9.31 -1.44
C ASN A 366 -4.90 -9.56 -1.57
N SER A 367 -4.37 -10.59 -0.89
CA SER A 367 -2.95 -10.91 -0.97
C SER A 367 -2.53 -11.39 -2.37
N ASP A 368 -3.38 -12.20 -3.02
CA ASP A 368 -3.13 -12.66 -4.38
C ASP A 368 -3.26 -11.50 -5.38
N GLY A 369 -4.30 -10.68 -5.25
CA GLY A 369 -4.53 -9.49 -6.08
C GLY A 369 -3.39 -8.49 -5.99
N SER A 370 -2.92 -8.16 -4.78
CA SER A 370 -1.80 -7.23 -4.58
C SER A 370 -0.49 -7.80 -5.16
N THR A 371 -0.23 -9.09 -4.95
CA THR A 371 0.95 -9.78 -5.48
C THR A 371 0.95 -9.79 -7.01
N ILE A 372 -0.16 -10.15 -7.66
CA ILE A 372 -0.32 -10.13 -9.12
C ILE A 372 -0.10 -8.73 -9.67
N MET A 373 -0.74 -7.73 -9.07
CA MET A 373 -0.63 -6.33 -9.46
C MET A 373 0.83 -5.85 -9.43
N ASN A 374 1.55 -6.09 -8.34
CA ASN A 374 2.95 -5.69 -8.21
C ASN A 374 3.87 -6.47 -9.16
N THR A 375 3.61 -7.77 -9.36
CA THR A 375 4.35 -8.59 -10.33
C THR A 375 4.18 -8.04 -11.75
N LEU A 376 2.95 -7.73 -12.15
CA LEU A 376 2.66 -7.14 -13.45
C LEU A 376 3.30 -5.76 -13.63
N GLN A 377 3.32 -4.93 -12.58
CA GLN A 377 4.01 -3.64 -12.60
C GLN A 377 5.51 -3.81 -12.92
N GLN A 378 6.19 -4.74 -12.25
CA GLN A 378 7.62 -4.97 -12.49
C GLN A 378 7.89 -5.50 -13.90
N VAL A 379 7.12 -6.48 -14.33
CA VAL A 379 7.27 -7.08 -15.68
C VAL A 379 7.00 -6.03 -16.76
N LEU A 380 5.87 -5.33 -16.66
CA LEU A 380 5.51 -4.33 -17.68
C LEU A 380 6.44 -3.11 -17.62
N GLY A 381 6.89 -2.73 -16.42
CA GLY A 381 7.88 -1.68 -16.26
C GLY A 381 9.18 -1.98 -17.00
N ALA A 382 9.69 -3.21 -16.85
CA ALA A 382 10.87 -3.67 -17.58
C ALA A 382 10.63 -3.67 -19.10
N ILE A 383 9.47 -4.18 -19.57
CA ILE A 383 9.10 -4.17 -20.99
C ILE A 383 8.99 -2.75 -21.53
N CYS A 384 8.29 -1.84 -20.84
CA CYS A 384 8.11 -0.45 -21.30
C CYS A 384 9.44 0.31 -21.38
N THR A 385 10.34 0.09 -20.41
CA THR A 385 11.69 0.66 -20.46
C THR A 385 12.49 0.11 -21.64
N ALA A 386 12.43 -1.21 -21.90
CA ALA A 386 13.07 -1.82 -23.06
C ALA A 386 12.50 -1.28 -24.38
N VAL A 387 11.19 -1.15 -24.49
CA VAL A 387 10.52 -0.56 -25.67
C VAL A 387 10.95 0.90 -25.85
N ALA A 388 10.97 1.69 -24.79
CA ALA A 388 11.41 3.08 -24.86
C ALA A 388 12.88 3.19 -25.33
N THR A 389 13.76 2.29 -24.85
CA THR A 389 15.16 2.21 -25.31
C THR A 389 15.24 1.88 -26.80
N CYS A 390 14.47 0.89 -27.28
CA CYS A 390 14.44 0.53 -28.69
C CYS A 390 13.91 1.65 -29.58
N LEU A 391 12.85 2.33 -29.15
CA LEU A 391 12.24 3.45 -29.88
C LEU A 391 13.21 4.65 -29.96
N LEU A 392 13.90 4.93 -28.87
CA LEU A 392 14.96 5.95 -28.83
C LEU A 392 16.07 5.64 -29.84
N ALA A 393 16.59 4.40 -29.81
CA ALA A 393 17.62 3.96 -30.75
C ALA A 393 17.14 3.95 -32.21
N ALA A 394 15.90 3.55 -32.46
CA ALA A 394 15.31 3.55 -33.80
C ALA A 394 15.23 4.96 -34.38
N GLY A 395 14.80 5.94 -33.58
CA GLY A 395 14.77 7.35 -34.01
C GLY A 395 16.16 7.92 -34.30
N GLN A 396 17.14 7.64 -33.44
CA GLN A 396 18.54 8.00 -33.70
C GLN A 396 19.07 7.41 -35.00
N ASN A 397 18.85 6.11 -35.23
CA ASN A 397 19.28 5.44 -36.42
C ASN A 397 18.60 5.99 -37.70
N THR A 398 17.32 6.36 -37.60
CA THR A 398 16.59 6.97 -38.71
C THR A 398 17.18 8.33 -39.08
N TYR A 399 17.53 9.15 -38.09
CA TYR A 399 18.18 10.44 -38.29
C TYR A 399 19.55 10.29 -38.99
N PHE A 400 20.40 9.38 -38.50
CA PHE A 400 21.70 9.13 -39.11
C PHE A 400 21.59 8.53 -40.51
N ALA A 401 20.62 7.64 -40.74
CA ALA A 401 20.36 7.07 -42.06
C ALA A 401 19.87 8.14 -43.08
N ALA A 402 19.21 9.20 -42.60
CA ALA A 402 18.81 10.35 -43.40
C ALA A 402 19.98 11.34 -43.70
N GLY A 403 21.21 11.01 -43.26
CA GLY A 403 22.39 11.83 -43.47
C GLY A 403 22.65 12.88 -42.40
N GLY A 404 21.91 12.86 -41.29
CA GLY A 404 22.18 13.73 -40.14
C GLY A 404 23.51 13.35 -39.47
N THR A 405 24.23 14.38 -38.94
CA THR A 405 25.53 14.19 -38.29
C THR A 405 25.57 14.65 -36.84
N ASP A 406 24.54 15.36 -36.40
CA ASP A 406 24.44 15.89 -35.04
C ASP A 406 23.84 14.87 -34.07
N SER A 407 24.62 14.50 -33.05
CA SER A 407 24.20 13.51 -32.05
C SER A 407 23.11 14.04 -31.14
N ALA A 408 23.06 15.35 -30.84
CA ALA A 408 22.02 15.93 -30.00
C ALA A 408 20.65 15.96 -30.71
N LEU A 409 20.67 16.28 -32.01
CA LEU A 409 19.45 16.19 -32.83
C LEU A 409 19.00 14.75 -33.06
N ALA A 410 19.92 13.82 -33.29
CA ALA A 410 19.60 12.39 -33.38
C ALA A 410 18.90 11.91 -32.09
N PHE A 411 19.44 12.31 -30.94
CA PHE A 411 18.83 11.94 -29.65
C PHE A 411 17.45 12.58 -29.47
N THR A 412 17.25 13.81 -29.95
CA THR A 412 15.97 14.51 -29.93
C THR A 412 14.92 13.77 -30.74
N GLU A 413 15.22 13.36 -31.97
CA GLU A 413 14.31 12.58 -32.81
C GLU A 413 13.94 11.24 -32.17
N GLY A 414 14.92 10.54 -31.59
CA GLY A 414 14.67 9.32 -30.83
C GLY A 414 13.75 9.54 -29.63
N SER A 415 13.96 10.64 -28.90
CA SER A 415 13.14 11.00 -27.73
C SER A 415 11.70 11.36 -28.10
N HIS A 416 11.49 12.02 -29.24
CA HIS A 416 10.14 12.31 -29.77
C HIS A 416 9.33 11.03 -29.98
N ILE A 417 9.95 9.97 -30.53
CA ILE A 417 9.29 8.66 -30.69
C ILE A 417 9.00 8.04 -29.32
N GLY A 418 9.92 8.16 -28.35
CA GLY A 418 9.68 7.72 -26.97
C GLY A 418 8.52 8.45 -26.31
N PHE A 419 8.40 9.77 -26.48
CA PHE A 419 7.28 10.56 -25.96
C PHE A 419 5.96 10.30 -26.72
N ALA A 420 6.02 10.01 -28.04
CA ALA A 420 4.85 9.56 -28.79
C ALA A 420 4.28 8.24 -28.24
N PHE A 421 5.14 7.30 -27.87
CA PHE A 421 4.74 6.06 -27.22
C PHE A 421 4.01 6.32 -25.89
N THR A 422 4.54 7.21 -25.03
CA THR A 422 3.86 7.57 -23.77
C THR A 422 2.53 8.29 -24.01
N LEU A 423 2.42 9.12 -25.05
CA LEU A 423 1.18 9.79 -25.47
C LEU A 423 0.11 8.76 -25.88
N ILE A 424 0.47 7.80 -26.71
CA ILE A 424 -0.45 6.74 -27.16
C ILE A 424 -0.98 5.94 -25.96
N MET A 425 -0.09 5.57 -25.04
CA MET A 425 -0.49 4.87 -23.81
C MET A 425 -1.43 5.73 -22.95
N ALA A 426 -1.16 7.03 -22.82
CA ALA A 426 -1.97 7.95 -22.03
C ALA A 426 -3.37 8.16 -22.64
N VAL A 427 -3.46 8.31 -23.95
CA VAL A 427 -4.75 8.43 -24.67
C VAL A 427 -5.56 7.14 -24.53
N PHE A 428 -4.92 5.98 -24.68
CA PHE A 428 -5.58 4.70 -24.49
C PHE A 428 -6.05 4.52 -23.04
N GLY A 429 -5.23 4.89 -22.06
CA GLY A 429 -5.59 4.87 -20.63
C GLY A 429 -6.76 5.80 -20.32
N PHE A 430 -6.79 6.99 -20.92
CA PHE A 430 -7.90 7.94 -20.79
C PHE A 430 -9.23 7.33 -21.22
N PHE A 431 -9.31 6.71 -22.40
CA PHE A 431 -10.53 6.04 -22.86
C PHE A 431 -10.87 4.80 -22.03
N LEU A 432 -9.86 4.05 -21.58
CA LEU A 432 -10.08 2.89 -20.72
C LEU A 432 -10.66 3.28 -19.35
N ALA A 433 -10.28 4.45 -18.80
CA ALA A 433 -10.80 4.98 -17.54
C ALA A 433 -12.32 5.16 -17.53
N PHE A 434 -12.94 5.42 -18.71
CA PHE A 434 -14.41 5.49 -18.81
C PHE A 434 -15.11 4.14 -18.57
N ARG A 435 -14.39 3.01 -18.65
CA ARG A 435 -14.91 1.69 -18.30
C ARG A 435 -14.92 1.39 -16.80
N ILE A 436 -14.35 2.28 -15.99
CA ILE A 436 -14.48 2.22 -14.53
C ILE A 436 -15.93 2.57 -14.16
N ASN A 437 -16.66 1.62 -13.59
CA ASN A 437 -18.09 1.76 -13.27
C ASN A 437 -18.28 2.39 -11.89
N LEU A 438 -18.72 3.66 -11.83
CA LEU A 438 -19.06 4.38 -10.60
C LEU A 438 -20.28 3.79 -9.86
N GLN A 439 -21.28 3.29 -10.62
CA GLN A 439 -22.54 2.83 -10.02
C GLN A 439 -22.42 1.52 -9.24
N LYS A 440 -21.49 0.64 -9.61
CA LYS A 440 -21.33 -0.66 -8.95
C LYS A 440 -20.57 -0.56 -7.63
N GLU A 441 -19.66 0.39 -7.50
CA GLU A 441 -18.92 0.63 -6.24
C GLU A 441 -19.84 1.27 -5.19
N GLN A 442 -20.59 2.29 -5.57
CA GLN A 442 -21.54 2.94 -4.65
C GLN A 442 -22.75 2.06 -4.33
N SER A 443 -23.18 1.21 -5.26
CA SER A 443 -24.27 0.26 -5.03
C SER A 443 -23.83 -0.92 -4.17
N ALA A 444 -22.65 -1.49 -4.39
CA ALA A 444 -22.13 -2.58 -3.55
C ALA A 444 -21.87 -2.11 -2.12
N GLN A 445 -21.22 -0.96 -1.93
CA GLN A 445 -21.04 -0.37 -0.60
C GLN A 445 -22.37 0.03 0.05
N LYS A 446 -23.33 0.54 -0.75
CA LYS A 446 -24.65 0.92 -0.25
C LYS A 446 -25.55 -0.28 0.01
N GLU A 447 -25.49 -1.33 -0.82
CA GLU A 447 -26.19 -2.59 -0.58
C GLU A 447 -25.62 -3.35 0.61
N GLU A 448 -24.29 -3.39 0.78
CA GLU A 448 -23.64 -4.01 1.93
C GLU A 448 -23.95 -3.21 3.21
N SER A 449 -23.84 -1.89 3.21
CA SER A 449 -24.21 -1.05 4.36
C SER A 449 -25.71 -1.07 4.67
N VAL A 450 -26.59 -1.14 3.67
CA VAL A 450 -28.03 -1.27 3.89
C VAL A 450 -28.41 -2.67 4.36
N ALA A 451 -27.74 -3.72 3.87
CA ALA A 451 -27.92 -5.07 4.35
C ALA A 451 -27.44 -5.20 5.81
N ASP A 452 -26.26 -4.67 6.14
CA ASP A 452 -25.72 -4.70 7.51
C ASP A 452 -26.53 -3.83 8.48
N ALA A 453 -26.97 -2.65 8.06
CA ALA A 453 -27.88 -1.81 8.84
C ALA A 453 -29.23 -2.52 9.09
N SER A 454 -29.74 -3.28 8.12
CA SER A 454 -30.96 -4.08 8.28
C SER A 454 -30.73 -5.25 9.24
N VAL A 455 -29.55 -5.88 9.23
CA VAL A 455 -29.17 -6.94 10.17
C VAL A 455 -29.01 -6.34 11.57
N LEU A 456 -28.26 -5.25 11.75
CA LEU A 456 -28.07 -4.60 13.05
C LEU A 456 -29.41 -4.15 13.64
N SER A 457 -30.30 -3.57 12.83
CA SER A 457 -31.64 -3.17 13.29
C SER A 457 -32.51 -4.35 13.71
N SER A 458 -32.32 -5.53 13.12
CA SER A 458 -33.02 -6.75 13.50
C SER A 458 -32.45 -7.43 14.75
N LEU A 459 -31.19 -7.16 15.09
CA LEU A 459 -30.49 -7.73 16.24
C LEU A 459 -30.57 -6.87 17.50
N MET A 460 -30.59 -5.54 17.32
CA MET A 460 -30.61 -4.64 18.45
C MET A 460 -31.93 -4.70 19.21
N GLN A 461 -31.84 -4.54 20.51
CA GLN A 461 -33.01 -4.34 21.37
C GLN A 461 -33.42 -2.88 21.30
N THR A 462 -34.62 -2.60 20.83
CA THR A 462 -35.17 -1.24 20.69
C THR A 462 -35.84 -0.75 21.97
N GLU A 463 -36.31 -1.67 22.83
CA GLU A 463 -36.82 -1.33 24.16
C GLU A 463 -35.64 -1.23 25.12
N VAL A 464 -35.14 0.00 25.28
CA VAL A 464 -33.93 0.27 26.09
C VAL A 464 -34.36 0.85 27.43
N PHE A 465 -34.05 0.12 28.50
CA PHE A 465 -34.17 0.63 29.86
C PHE A 465 -32.95 1.53 30.16
N SER A 466 -33.19 2.78 30.50
CA SER A 466 -32.16 3.78 30.78
C SER A 466 -32.34 4.38 32.17
N VAL A 467 -31.27 4.98 32.72
CA VAL A 467 -31.28 5.65 34.02
C VAL A 467 -30.91 7.11 33.84
N ASN A 468 -31.52 8.03 34.56
CA ASN A 468 -31.13 9.45 34.53
C ASN A 468 -29.81 9.66 35.29
N GLU A 469 -28.94 10.54 34.82
CA GLU A 469 -27.65 10.86 35.46
C GLU A 469 -27.80 11.33 36.94
N ASN A 470 -28.92 11.97 37.25
CA ASN A 470 -29.25 12.47 38.61
C ASN A 470 -29.94 11.44 39.48
N ALA A 471 -30.34 10.30 38.97
CA ALA A 471 -30.90 9.19 39.75
C ALA A 471 -29.87 8.66 40.76
N ASN A 472 -30.33 8.03 41.82
CA ASN A 472 -29.45 7.41 42.80
C ASN A 472 -29.12 5.95 42.40
N ALA A 473 -28.03 5.40 42.93
CA ALA A 473 -27.60 4.04 42.62
C ALA A 473 -28.64 2.98 42.97
N LEU A 474 -29.51 3.23 43.96
CA LEU A 474 -30.61 2.34 44.34
C LEU A 474 -31.63 2.17 43.20
N GLU A 475 -31.94 3.24 42.48
CA GLU A 475 -32.86 3.19 41.35
C GLU A 475 -32.28 2.34 40.21
N ALA A 476 -30.96 2.49 39.93
CA ALA A 476 -30.28 1.66 38.95
C ALA A 476 -30.28 0.17 39.37
N LEU A 477 -29.99 -0.13 40.64
CA LEU A 477 -29.99 -1.49 41.15
C LEU A 477 -31.39 -2.13 41.11
N ARG A 478 -32.44 -1.37 41.45
CA ARG A 478 -33.82 -1.84 41.31
C ARG A 478 -34.17 -2.14 39.87
N LEU A 479 -33.82 -1.24 38.93
CA LEU A 479 -34.03 -1.45 37.52
C LEU A 479 -33.32 -2.72 37.02
N PHE A 480 -32.06 -2.95 37.47
CA PHE A 480 -31.31 -4.15 37.10
C PHE A 480 -31.97 -5.42 37.59
N THR A 481 -32.48 -5.41 38.84
CA THR A 481 -33.16 -6.55 39.48
C THR A 481 -34.52 -6.81 38.85
N GLU A 482 -35.34 -5.74 38.69
CA GLU A 482 -36.72 -5.88 38.17
C GLU A 482 -36.76 -6.28 36.67
N LYS A 483 -35.77 -5.79 35.88
CA LYS A 483 -35.71 -6.04 34.44
C LYS A 483 -34.71 -7.16 34.05
N GLU A 484 -34.08 -7.76 35.04
CA GLU A 484 -33.05 -8.82 34.84
C GLU A 484 -31.93 -8.38 33.88
N ILE A 485 -31.47 -7.10 33.98
CA ILE A 485 -30.42 -6.55 33.14
C ILE A 485 -29.16 -6.31 33.96
N SER A 486 -27.97 -6.42 33.31
CA SER A 486 -26.66 -6.25 33.95
C SER A 486 -26.05 -4.86 33.72
N GLY A 487 -26.79 -3.92 33.15
CA GLY A 487 -26.34 -2.56 32.91
C GLY A 487 -27.30 -1.79 32.01
N ALA A 488 -27.27 -0.47 32.12
CA ALA A 488 -28.15 0.46 31.42
C ALA A 488 -27.40 1.72 30.97
N PRO A 489 -27.76 2.32 29.82
CA PRO A 489 -27.29 3.64 29.42
C PRO A 489 -27.79 4.71 30.40
N VAL A 490 -26.94 5.68 30.62
CA VAL A 490 -27.24 6.85 31.47
C VAL A 490 -27.54 8.04 30.56
N LEU A 491 -28.71 8.64 30.75
CA LEU A 491 -29.14 9.78 29.94
C LEU A 491 -29.11 11.06 30.76
N ASP A 492 -28.80 12.17 30.11
CA ASP A 492 -28.92 13.52 30.68
C ASP A 492 -30.40 13.95 30.74
N ASN A 493 -30.66 15.15 31.29
CA ASN A 493 -32.02 15.70 31.36
C ASN A 493 -32.65 16.01 29.99
N ASN A 494 -31.85 16.04 28.91
CA ASN A 494 -32.28 16.25 27.53
C ASN A 494 -32.49 14.93 26.77
N GLY A 495 -32.23 13.79 27.40
CA GLY A 495 -32.35 12.47 26.80
C GLY A 495 -31.13 12.03 25.96
N ASN A 496 -30.00 12.75 26.07
CA ASN A 496 -28.77 12.34 25.37
C ASN A 496 -27.99 11.35 26.23
N LEU A 497 -27.26 10.44 25.55
CA LEU A 497 -26.39 9.48 26.19
C LEU A 497 -25.18 10.18 26.82
N CYS A 498 -25.06 10.15 28.16
CA CYS A 498 -23.95 10.76 28.88
C CYS A 498 -23.06 9.75 29.63
N GLY A 499 -23.49 8.49 29.74
CA GLY A 499 -22.75 7.44 30.42
C GLY A 499 -23.35 6.06 30.21
N PHE A 500 -22.69 5.05 30.77
CA PHE A 500 -23.20 3.67 30.87
C PHE A 500 -22.89 3.16 32.29
N VAL A 501 -23.85 2.57 32.95
CA VAL A 501 -23.68 1.99 34.29
C VAL A 501 -23.96 0.49 34.22
N SER A 502 -23.06 -0.32 34.77
CA SER A 502 -23.15 -1.77 34.82
C SER A 502 -23.03 -2.31 36.25
N ASP A 503 -23.37 -3.59 36.42
CA ASP A 503 -23.10 -4.37 37.64
C ASP A 503 -21.61 -4.30 38.04
N GLY A 504 -20.71 -4.33 37.05
CA GLY A 504 -19.26 -4.21 37.26
C GLY A 504 -18.83 -2.85 37.83
N ASP A 505 -19.44 -1.74 37.39
CA ASP A 505 -19.14 -0.39 37.89
C ASP A 505 -19.58 -0.26 39.37
N ILE A 506 -20.73 -0.83 39.71
CA ILE A 506 -21.26 -0.83 41.07
C ILE A 506 -20.38 -1.71 41.97
N ILE A 507 -20.03 -2.91 41.57
CA ILE A 507 -19.12 -3.81 42.30
C ILE A 507 -17.73 -3.18 42.41
N GLY A 508 -17.23 -2.53 41.36
CA GLY A 508 -15.95 -1.82 41.37
C GLY A 508 -15.91 -0.72 42.40
N THR A 509 -17.00 0.06 42.55
CA THR A 509 -17.12 1.12 43.54
C THR A 509 -17.12 0.57 44.97
N LEU A 510 -17.72 -0.61 45.19
CA LEU A 510 -17.67 -1.32 46.48
C LEU A 510 -16.29 -1.88 46.82
N ALA A 511 -15.50 -2.24 45.80
CA ALA A 511 -14.16 -2.86 45.92
C ALA A 511 -13.04 -1.82 46.10
N HIS A 512 -13.25 -0.54 45.71
CA HIS A 512 -12.19 0.48 45.82
C HIS A 512 -11.97 0.88 47.28
N GLN A 513 -10.72 0.72 47.70
CA GLN A 513 -10.19 1.35 48.93
C GLN A 513 -9.69 2.75 48.56
N ASP A 514 -10.26 3.79 49.13
CA ASP A 514 -9.74 5.16 49.03
C ASP A 514 -8.39 5.28 49.75
N THR A 515 -7.29 5.13 48.99
CA THR A 515 -5.99 5.58 49.47
C THR A 515 -5.82 7.07 49.18
N THR A 516 -6.14 7.90 50.12
CA THR A 516 -5.86 9.35 50.06
C THR A 516 -4.38 9.59 50.32
N PHE A 517 -3.61 9.91 49.26
CA PHE A 517 -2.23 10.40 49.39
C PHE A 517 -2.23 11.87 49.76
N THR A 518 -1.92 12.18 51.03
CA THR A 518 -1.63 13.53 51.48
C THR A 518 -0.16 13.60 51.92
N SER A 519 0.69 14.14 51.04
CA SER A 519 2.08 14.57 51.20
C SER A 519 3.18 13.48 51.34
N PHE A 520 4.34 13.81 50.78
CA PHE A 520 5.53 12.96 50.64
C PHE A 520 6.26 12.60 51.96
N TYR A 521 5.77 13.05 53.13
CA TYR A 521 6.47 12.93 54.41
C TYR A 521 5.67 12.37 55.60
N SER A 522 4.43 11.94 55.42
CA SER A 522 3.70 11.28 56.50
C SER A 522 2.77 10.18 55.94
N TYR A 523 3.14 8.95 56.20
CA TYR A 523 2.25 7.79 56.01
C TYR A 523 1.29 7.74 57.19
N THR A 524 0.05 8.16 57.00
CA THR A 524 -1.06 7.73 57.86
C THR A 524 -1.80 6.64 57.10
N ILE A 525 -1.61 5.39 57.49
CA ILE A 525 -2.46 4.28 57.08
C ILE A 525 -3.73 4.43 57.93
N ASP A 526 -4.74 5.07 57.41
CA ASP A 526 -6.08 5.02 57.99
C ASP A 526 -6.73 3.72 57.49
N SER A 527 -6.55 2.66 58.26
CA SER A 527 -7.29 1.41 58.12
C SER A 527 -8.70 1.58 58.69
N ASN A 528 -9.50 2.43 58.08
CA ASN A 528 -10.92 2.43 58.32
C ASN A 528 -11.55 1.32 57.49
N GLU A 529 -11.56 0.09 58.03
CA GLU A 529 -12.40 -0.98 57.53
C GLU A 529 -13.87 -0.59 57.74
N GLN A 530 -14.40 0.28 56.86
CA GLN A 530 -15.84 0.41 56.75
C GLN A 530 -16.40 -0.95 56.34
N GLY A 531 -17.26 -1.50 57.15
CA GLY A 531 -17.90 -2.78 56.90
C GLY A 531 -18.64 -2.75 55.55
N PHE A 532 -18.77 -3.87 54.89
CA PHE A 532 -19.47 -3.98 53.61
C PHE A 532 -20.85 -3.30 53.62
N GLU A 533 -21.57 -3.38 54.77
CA GLU A 533 -22.90 -2.78 54.93
C GLU A 533 -22.84 -1.25 54.92
N GLU A 534 -21.81 -0.60 55.48
CA GLU A 534 -21.63 0.85 55.46
C GLU A 534 -21.29 1.35 54.08
N LYS A 535 -20.41 0.66 53.35
CA LYS A 535 -20.06 0.97 51.94
C LYS A 535 -21.27 0.79 51.01
N ALA A 536 -22.06 -0.25 51.22
CA ALA A 536 -23.28 -0.46 50.47
C ALA A 536 -24.32 0.63 50.74
N SER A 537 -24.44 1.09 52.01
CA SER A 537 -25.35 2.18 52.39
C SER A 537 -24.92 3.52 51.78
N ALA A 538 -23.62 3.80 51.74
CA ALA A 538 -23.09 4.98 51.10
C ALA A 538 -23.30 4.98 49.58
N LEU A 539 -23.06 3.84 48.92
CA LEU A 539 -23.26 3.64 47.48
C LEU A 539 -24.71 3.92 47.05
N ILE A 540 -25.68 3.45 47.83
CA ILE A 540 -27.12 3.61 47.54
C ILE A 540 -27.49 5.10 47.39
N GLY A 541 -26.84 5.99 48.13
CA GLY A 541 -27.05 7.44 48.07
C GLY A 541 -26.30 8.17 46.95
N MET A 542 -25.34 7.51 46.28
CA MET A 542 -24.55 8.14 45.23
C MET A 542 -25.37 8.35 43.96
N LYS A 543 -25.08 9.45 43.24
CA LYS A 543 -25.69 9.68 41.92
C LYS A 543 -25.08 8.75 40.88
N VAL A 544 -25.92 8.18 40.00
CA VAL A 544 -25.50 7.29 38.90
C VAL A 544 -24.47 7.96 38.01
N GLY A 545 -24.59 9.24 37.70
CA GLY A 545 -23.64 9.99 36.88
C GLY A 545 -22.21 10.08 37.45
N THR A 546 -22.00 9.78 38.76
CA THR A 546 -20.66 9.72 39.39
C THR A 546 -20.05 8.31 39.31
N ILE A 547 -20.86 7.28 39.19
CA ILE A 547 -20.47 5.86 39.14
C ILE A 547 -20.32 5.41 37.68
N ALA A 548 -21.13 5.95 36.79
CA ALA A 548 -21.18 5.55 35.37
C ALA A 548 -19.89 5.84 34.60
N THR A 549 -19.52 4.94 33.72
CA THR A 549 -18.46 5.16 32.74
C THR A 549 -18.87 6.26 31.77
N LYS A 550 -18.12 7.38 31.72
CA LYS A 550 -18.46 8.57 30.91
C LYS A 550 -18.11 8.44 29.42
N ASN A 551 -17.02 7.74 29.11
CA ASN A 551 -16.61 7.50 27.71
C ASN A 551 -17.29 6.23 27.18
N VAL A 552 -18.57 6.34 26.80
CA VAL A 552 -19.33 5.22 26.28
C VAL A 552 -18.93 4.95 24.84
N LEU A 553 -18.42 3.74 24.58
CA LEU A 553 -18.20 3.28 23.21
C LEU A 553 -19.54 2.88 22.60
N THR A 554 -19.90 3.53 21.50
CA THR A 554 -21.14 3.33 20.77
C THR A 554 -20.86 2.74 19.40
N VAL A 555 -21.86 2.14 18.77
CA VAL A 555 -21.84 1.72 17.36
C VAL A 555 -22.91 2.52 16.62
N ASP A 556 -22.63 2.88 15.36
CA ASP A 556 -23.59 3.56 14.50
C ASP A 556 -24.49 2.54 13.82
N LEU A 557 -25.76 2.91 13.56
CA LEU A 557 -26.70 2.04 12.83
C LEU A 557 -26.17 1.65 11.44
N GLN A 558 -25.31 2.48 10.86
CA GLN A 558 -24.71 2.26 9.54
C GLN A 558 -23.37 1.51 9.60
N ASP A 559 -22.89 1.15 10.80
CA ASP A 559 -21.69 0.34 10.94
C ASP A 559 -21.92 -1.07 10.39
N ASP A 560 -20.91 -1.63 9.72
CA ASP A 560 -20.92 -3.02 9.28
C ASP A 560 -20.85 -3.97 10.49
N MET A 561 -21.37 -5.18 10.34
CA MET A 561 -21.40 -6.18 11.41
C MET A 561 -19.98 -6.55 11.89
N ARG A 562 -18.95 -6.43 11.04
CA ARG A 562 -17.56 -6.66 11.41
C ARG A 562 -17.08 -5.59 12.38
N THR A 563 -17.37 -4.32 12.12
CA THR A 563 -17.06 -3.18 13.01
C THR A 563 -17.78 -3.32 14.33
N VAL A 564 -19.06 -3.69 14.33
CA VAL A 564 -19.84 -3.95 15.55
C VAL A 564 -19.20 -5.06 16.38
N CYS A 565 -18.88 -6.20 15.74
CA CYS A 565 -18.21 -7.32 16.41
C CYS A 565 -16.82 -6.94 16.94
N ALA A 566 -16.05 -6.20 16.16
CA ALA A 566 -14.71 -5.74 16.55
C ALA A 566 -14.78 -4.80 17.77
N THR A 567 -15.69 -3.84 17.78
CA THR A 567 -15.91 -2.92 18.92
C THR A 567 -16.23 -3.68 20.20
N LEU A 568 -17.18 -4.62 20.14
CA LEU A 568 -17.54 -5.44 21.29
C LEU A 568 -16.40 -6.35 21.77
N ALA A 569 -15.62 -6.94 20.83
CA ALA A 569 -14.55 -7.87 21.14
C ALA A 569 -13.31 -7.18 21.68
N GLN A 570 -12.79 -6.17 20.99
CA GLN A 570 -11.52 -5.48 21.34
C GLN A 570 -11.61 -4.73 22.66
N HIS A 571 -12.76 -4.13 22.93
CA HIS A 571 -12.99 -3.40 24.17
C HIS A 571 -13.65 -4.23 25.29
N HIS A 572 -13.73 -5.55 25.09
CA HIS A 572 -14.34 -6.47 26.05
C HIS A 572 -15.75 -6.08 26.52
N LEU A 573 -16.50 -5.37 25.66
CA LEU A 573 -17.86 -4.90 25.99
C LEU A 573 -18.86 -6.05 25.91
N LYS A 574 -19.74 -6.17 26.90
CA LYS A 574 -20.88 -7.11 26.85
C LYS A 574 -22.01 -6.56 25.96
N LYS A 575 -22.20 -5.24 25.98
CA LYS A 575 -23.25 -4.49 25.26
C LYS A 575 -22.69 -3.15 24.78
N ALA A 576 -23.23 -2.63 23.67
CA ALA A 576 -22.94 -1.29 23.16
C ALA A 576 -24.24 -0.60 22.74
N PRO A 577 -24.41 0.69 23.05
CA PRO A 577 -25.52 1.49 22.53
C PRO A 577 -25.38 1.69 21.03
N VAL A 578 -26.52 1.58 20.32
CA VAL A 578 -26.61 1.83 18.87
C VAL A 578 -27.13 3.25 18.66
N MET A 579 -26.40 4.04 17.89
CA MET A 579 -26.70 5.43 17.59
C MET A 579 -27.20 5.59 16.15
N ASP A 580 -28.17 6.47 15.92
CA ASP A 580 -28.51 7.00 14.61
C ASP A 580 -28.60 8.51 14.67
N LYS A 581 -27.81 9.21 13.85
CA LYS A 581 -27.78 10.70 13.77
C LYS A 581 -27.65 11.37 15.14
N GLY A 582 -26.82 10.80 16.02
CA GLY A 582 -26.54 11.34 17.34
C GLY A 582 -27.60 11.01 18.42
N LYS A 583 -28.62 10.21 18.10
CA LYS A 583 -29.61 9.71 19.06
C LYS A 583 -29.43 8.21 19.29
N MET A 584 -29.56 7.76 20.51
CA MET A 584 -29.57 6.36 20.84
C MET A 584 -30.91 5.72 20.43
N ILE A 585 -30.84 4.67 19.61
CA ILE A 585 -32.03 3.97 19.06
C ILE A 585 -32.17 2.53 19.57
N GLY A 586 -31.14 1.97 20.17
CA GLY A 586 -31.14 0.60 20.67
C GLY A 586 -29.86 0.22 21.40
N ILE A 587 -29.77 -1.03 21.79
CA ILE A 587 -28.58 -1.67 22.37
C ILE A 587 -28.33 -2.99 21.64
N VAL A 588 -27.08 -3.28 21.29
CA VAL A 588 -26.65 -4.57 20.79
C VAL A 588 -25.74 -5.27 21.78
N SER A 589 -25.91 -6.58 21.98
CA SER A 589 -25.09 -7.39 22.88
C SER A 589 -24.35 -8.51 22.13
N ARG A 590 -23.27 -9.03 22.75
CA ARG A 590 -22.58 -10.23 22.22
C ARG A 590 -23.52 -11.42 22.08
N THR A 591 -24.47 -11.56 23.01
CA THR A 591 -25.45 -12.65 23.01
C THR A 591 -26.38 -12.57 21.81
N ASP A 592 -26.80 -11.37 21.41
CA ASP A 592 -27.67 -11.18 20.25
C ASP A 592 -26.94 -11.58 18.96
N ILE A 593 -25.67 -11.17 18.81
CA ILE A 593 -24.82 -11.56 17.67
C ILE A 593 -24.58 -13.07 17.65
N THR A 594 -24.24 -13.67 18.79
CA THR A 594 -24.02 -15.12 18.87
C THR A 594 -25.29 -15.91 18.50
N ARG A 595 -26.45 -15.49 19.00
CA ARG A 595 -27.75 -16.11 18.68
C ARG A 595 -28.06 -16.02 17.19
N TYR A 596 -27.79 -14.88 16.57
CA TYR A 596 -27.95 -14.70 15.13
C TYR A 596 -27.04 -15.63 14.33
N THR A 597 -25.75 -15.70 14.71
CA THR A 597 -24.77 -16.57 14.05
C THR A 597 -25.18 -18.04 14.11
N VAL A 598 -25.65 -18.50 15.26
CA VAL A 598 -26.17 -19.87 15.40
C VAL A 598 -27.42 -20.08 14.54
N GLY A 599 -28.30 -19.08 14.48
CA GLY A 599 -29.50 -19.11 13.63
C GLY A 599 -29.21 -19.18 12.13
N LEU A 600 -28.13 -18.49 11.67
CA LEU A 600 -27.65 -18.61 10.29
C LEU A 600 -27.16 -20.03 9.97
N TYR A 601 -26.38 -20.62 10.89
CA TYR A 601 -25.86 -21.97 10.70
C TYR A 601 -27.00 -23.04 10.68
N ALA A 602 -28.01 -22.88 11.51
CA ALA A 602 -29.16 -23.76 11.55
C ALA A 602 -30.08 -23.65 10.31
N LYS A 603 -30.03 -22.54 9.58
CA LYS A 603 -30.75 -22.35 8.30
C LYS A 603 -29.94 -22.82 7.08
N ALA A 604 -28.63 -22.97 7.21
CA ALA A 604 -27.71 -23.38 6.14
C ALA A 604 -27.53 -24.92 6.06
N ASN A 605 -27.92 -25.67 7.11
CA ASN A 605 -27.98 -27.12 7.20
C ASN A 605 -29.44 -27.58 7.31
#